data_8821965db6ee6795f91035df4a7c86d0
#
_entry.id   8821965db6ee6795f91035df4a7c86d0
#
_cell.length_a   1.000
_cell.length_b   1.000
_cell.length_c   1.000
_cell.angle_alpha   90.00
_cell.angle_beta   90.00
_cell.angle_gamma   90.00
#
_symmetry.space_group_name_H-M   'P 1'
#
loop_
_entity.id
_entity.type
_entity.pdbx_description
1 polymer ?
#
loop_
_entity_poly.entity_id
_entity_poly.type
_entity_poly.pdbx_seq_one_letter_code
_entity_poly.pdbx_strand_id
1 'polypeptide(L)'
;MKKNLLLYGVFLCALSISSCSGGSKSSHVMDSSSMSVENANEVMKYYDTSLKILKDLVNEKEIKAVLGYLDQKMPVDSLPVVSQPVVSVQDTVFVSNPGNYFSENDRQNLKENYGRLFRSISAFYENYKTYRLYM
;
A
#
# COMPACT_ATOMS: atom_id res chain seq x y z
N MET A 1 27.41 -14.27 1.16
CA MET A 1 26.34 -14.14 2.16
C MET A 1 26.12 -12.69 2.57
N LYS A 2 25.62 -11.80 1.71
CA LYS A 2 25.31 -10.38 2.08
C LYS A 2 24.38 -9.71 1.07
N LYS A 3 23.36 -10.40 0.51
CA LYS A 3 22.46 -9.79 -0.50
C LYS A 3 20.97 -9.82 -0.16
N ASN A 4 20.56 -10.36 0.98
CA ASN A 4 19.14 -10.48 1.32
C ASN A 4 18.61 -9.41 2.25
N LEU A 5 19.41 -8.38 2.60
CA LEU A 5 19.01 -7.37 3.59
C LEU A 5 18.24 -6.18 2.99
N LEU A 6 18.32 -5.98 1.67
CA LEU A 6 17.70 -4.83 1.01
C LEU A 6 16.24 -5.02 0.64
N LEU A 7 15.80 -6.26 0.45
CA LEU A 7 14.41 -6.55 0.08
C LEU A 7 13.45 -6.54 1.29
N TYR A 8 13.98 -6.83 2.48
CA TYR A 8 13.19 -6.76 3.72
C TYR A 8 12.95 -5.34 4.21
N GLY A 9 13.78 -4.39 3.81
CA GLY A 9 13.71 -3.00 4.27
C GLY A 9 12.50 -2.24 3.72
N VAL A 10 12.00 -2.60 2.54
CA VAL A 10 10.90 -1.87 1.89
C VAL A 10 9.53 -2.30 2.41
N PHE A 11 9.42 -3.53 2.92
CA PHE A 11 8.14 -4.05 3.41
C PHE A 11 7.90 -3.77 4.89
N LEU A 12 8.96 -3.52 5.66
CA LEU A 12 8.85 -3.25 7.10
C LEU A 12 8.56 -1.78 7.45
N CYS A 13 8.72 -0.85 6.52
CA CYS A 13 8.36 0.55 6.76
C CYS A 13 6.86 0.85 6.78
N ALA A 14 6.01 -0.11 6.42
CA ALA A 14 4.56 0.10 6.42
C ALA A 14 3.88 -0.23 7.77
N LEU A 15 4.60 -0.83 8.72
CA LEU A 15 4.03 -1.27 10.00
C LEU A 15 4.69 -0.69 11.26
N SER A 16 5.61 0.25 11.12
CA SER A 16 6.14 0.94 12.29
C SER A 16 5.28 2.13 12.69
N ILE A 17 4.05 1.83 13.08
CA ILE A 17 3.35 2.67 14.05
C ILE A 17 3.85 2.19 15.41
N SER A 18 5.01 2.62 15.80
CA SER A 18 5.52 2.20 17.09
C SER A 18 5.81 3.35 17.96
N SER A 19 5.24 3.25 19.07
CA SER A 19 5.77 3.55 20.40
C SER A 19 7.10 4.32 20.39
N CYS A 20 7.02 5.65 20.37
CA CYS A 20 8.00 6.47 21.03
C CYS A 20 7.72 6.49 22.53
N SER A 21 8.43 5.61 23.25
CA SER A 21 8.66 5.76 24.67
C SER A 21 9.84 6.72 24.84
N GLY A 22 9.57 7.89 25.35
CA GLY A 22 10.65 8.85 25.67
C GLY A 22 10.09 10.18 26.15
N GLY A 23 10.03 10.38 27.45
CA GLY A 23 9.39 11.41 28.22
C GLY A 23 9.52 12.85 27.71
N SER A 24 8.39 13.49 27.59
CA SER A 24 8.18 14.88 27.98
C SER A 24 6.70 15.11 28.22
N LYS A 25 6.36 15.62 29.37
CA LYS A 25 4.99 15.94 29.79
C LYS A 25 4.37 16.92 28.82
N SER A 26 3.46 16.43 28.01
CA SER A 26 2.35 17.20 27.50
C SER A 26 1.16 16.24 27.46
N SER A 27 0.33 16.37 28.46
CA SER A 27 -0.93 15.64 28.61
C SER A 27 -1.90 16.12 27.56
N HIS A 28 -1.79 15.62 26.33
CA HIS A 28 -2.94 15.43 25.49
C HIS A 28 -3.49 14.03 25.81
N VAL A 29 -4.26 14.00 26.88
CA VAL A 29 -5.31 13.02 27.03
C VAL A 29 -6.11 13.13 25.73
N MET A 30 -5.96 12.17 24.84
CA MET A 30 -6.96 11.94 23.82
C MET A 30 -8.24 11.66 24.57
N ASP A 31 -9.09 12.67 24.57
CA ASP A 31 -10.45 12.56 25.09
C ASP A 31 -11.16 11.51 24.23
N SER A 32 -11.14 10.27 24.70
CA SER A 32 -11.80 9.13 24.06
C SER A 32 -13.34 9.20 24.23
N SER A 33 -13.85 10.36 24.56
CA SER A 33 -15.26 10.64 24.74
C SER A 33 -15.79 11.55 23.64
N SER A 34 -15.97 11.03 22.49
CA SER A 34 -17.05 11.31 21.52
C SER A 34 -16.59 11.28 20.06
N MET A 35 -15.93 10.21 19.65
CA MET A 35 -16.07 9.89 18.24
C MET A 35 -17.56 9.53 18.07
N SER A 36 -18.32 10.33 17.33
CA SER A 36 -19.72 10.00 17.07
C SER A 36 -19.74 8.59 16.43
N VAL A 37 -20.78 7.82 16.72
CA VAL A 37 -20.95 6.47 16.12
C VAL A 37 -20.86 6.56 14.59
N GLU A 38 -21.30 7.66 14.04
CA GLU A 38 -21.23 7.96 12.60
C GLU A 38 -19.77 8.06 12.11
N ASN A 39 -18.91 8.79 12.81
CA ASN A 39 -17.49 8.89 12.47
C ASN A 39 -16.78 7.54 12.61
N ALA A 40 -17.11 6.75 13.62
CA ALA A 40 -16.56 5.41 13.77
C ALA A 40 -16.95 4.51 12.58
N ASN A 41 -18.18 4.56 12.12
CA ASN A 41 -18.63 3.78 10.95
C ASN A 41 -17.91 4.23 9.66
N GLU A 42 -17.69 5.54 9.47
CA GLU A 42 -16.95 6.03 8.30
C GLU A 42 -15.46 5.60 8.33
N VAL A 43 -14.83 5.62 9.50
CA VAL A 43 -13.46 5.09 9.67
C VAL A 43 -13.41 3.60 9.35
N MET A 44 -14.35 2.80 9.84
CA MET A 44 -14.43 1.37 9.54
C MET A 44 -14.62 1.11 8.05
N LYS A 45 -15.52 1.83 7.41
CA LYS A 45 -15.75 1.75 5.96
C LYS A 45 -14.50 2.11 5.16
N TYR A 46 -13.78 3.16 5.58
CA TYR A 46 -12.51 3.53 4.95
C TYR A 46 -11.48 2.41 5.08
N TYR A 47 -11.36 1.82 6.26
CA TYR A 47 -10.46 0.71 6.53
C TYR A 47 -10.79 -0.53 5.67
N ASP A 48 -12.06 -0.93 5.63
CA ASP A 48 -12.50 -2.09 4.84
C ASP A 48 -12.27 -1.88 3.34
N THR A 49 -12.57 -0.66 2.84
CA THR A 49 -12.30 -0.31 1.44
C THR A 49 -10.81 -0.33 1.15
N SER A 50 -9.99 0.16 2.08
CA SER A 50 -8.52 0.13 1.99
C SER A 50 -7.98 -1.29 1.90
N LEU A 51 -8.44 -2.18 2.75
CA LEU A 51 -8.05 -3.60 2.73
C LEU A 51 -8.45 -4.28 1.42
N LYS A 52 -9.65 -4.01 0.94
CA LYS A 52 -10.12 -4.53 -0.35
C LYS A 52 -9.21 -4.09 -1.50
N ILE A 53 -8.91 -2.79 -1.59
CA ILE A 53 -8.01 -2.25 -2.62
C ILE A 53 -6.62 -2.88 -2.52
N LEU A 54 -6.04 -2.95 -1.33
CA LEU A 54 -4.72 -3.55 -1.16
C LEU A 54 -4.70 -5.02 -1.60
N LYS A 55 -5.74 -5.77 -1.28
CA LYS A 55 -5.89 -7.16 -1.70
C LYS A 55 -6.02 -7.29 -3.22
N ASP A 56 -6.75 -6.38 -3.86
CA ASP A 56 -6.98 -6.41 -5.31
C ASP A 56 -5.74 -5.94 -6.09
N LEU A 57 -4.98 -4.96 -5.54
CA LEU A 57 -3.77 -4.42 -6.17
C LEU A 57 -2.55 -5.34 -6.05
N VAL A 58 -2.42 -6.05 -4.94
CA VAL A 58 -1.22 -6.82 -4.62
C VAL A 58 -1.46 -8.30 -4.88
N ASN A 59 -1.26 -8.71 -6.13
CA ASN A 59 -1.19 -10.13 -6.45
C ASN A 59 0.17 -10.68 -6.05
N GLU A 60 0.28 -11.10 -4.81
CA GLU A 60 1.53 -11.61 -4.23
C GLU A 60 2.11 -12.78 -5.02
N LYS A 61 1.26 -13.65 -5.57
CA LYS A 61 1.68 -14.79 -6.37
C LYS A 61 2.36 -14.35 -7.66
N GLU A 62 1.78 -13.39 -8.37
CA GLU A 62 2.37 -12.87 -9.61
C GLU A 62 3.66 -12.10 -9.32
N ILE A 63 3.70 -11.27 -8.29
CA ILE A 63 4.91 -10.54 -7.89
C ILE A 63 6.02 -11.51 -7.54
N LYS A 64 5.75 -12.54 -6.76
CA LYS A 64 6.75 -13.58 -6.43
C LYS A 64 7.23 -14.33 -7.67
N ALA A 65 6.36 -14.61 -8.63
CA ALA A 65 6.74 -15.28 -9.88
C ALA A 65 7.70 -14.41 -10.70
N VAL A 66 7.42 -13.10 -10.82
CA VAL A 66 8.30 -12.15 -11.53
C VAL A 66 9.66 -12.04 -10.83
N LEU A 67 9.67 -11.88 -9.50
CA LEU A 67 10.92 -11.79 -8.73
C LEU A 67 11.75 -13.08 -8.86
N GLY A 68 11.11 -14.24 -8.76
CA GLY A 68 11.79 -15.53 -8.94
C GLY A 68 12.37 -15.68 -10.34
N TYR A 69 11.66 -15.24 -11.37
CA TYR A 69 12.16 -15.19 -12.74
C TYR A 69 13.42 -14.32 -12.86
N LEU A 70 13.39 -13.11 -12.32
CA LEU A 70 14.52 -12.18 -12.39
C LEU A 70 15.75 -12.67 -11.61
N ASP A 71 15.55 -13.30 -10.45
CA ASP A 71 16.62 -13.82 -9.61
C ASP A 71 17.33 -15.04 -10.24
N GLN A 72 16.57 -15.89 -10.91
CA GLN A 72 17.09 -17.15 -11.49
C GLN A 72 17.62 -17.00 -12.91
N LYS A 73 17.57 -15.80 -13.48
CA LYS A 73 17.94 -15.54 -14.89
C LYS A 73 17.33 -16.58 -15.85
N MET A 74 16.07 -16.88 -15.65
CA MET A 74 15.33 -17.87 -16.43
C MET A 74 15.30 -17.49 -17.91
N PRO A 75 15.14 -18.46 -18.83
CA PRO A 75 14.95 -18.17 -20.24
C PRO A 75 13.72 -17.30 -20.49
N VAL A 76 13.76 -16.50 -21.55
CA VAL A 76 12.69 -15.58 -21.93
C VAL A 76 11.32 -16.26 -22.06
N ASP A 77 11.34 -17.51 -22.55
CA ASP A 77 10.13 -18.33 -22.72
C ASP A 77 9.42 -18.65 -21.40
N SER A 78 10.14 -18.48 -20.27
CA SER A 78 9.62 -18.71 -18.92
C SER A 78 9.07 -17.43 -18.27
N LEU A 79 9.03 -16.30 -18.99
CA LEU A 79 8.58 -15.03 -18.44
C LEU A 79 7.14 -15.14 -17.92
N PRO A 80 6.88 -14.90 -16.63
CA PRO A 80 5.54 -15.01 -16.07
C PRO A 80 4.54 -14.11 -16.78
N VAL A 81 3.32 -14.56 -16.94
CA VAL A 81 2.22 -13.71 -17.38
C VAL A 81 1.66 -13.02 -16.14
N VAL A 82 1.68 -11.70 -16.14
CA VAL A 82 1.04 -10.88 -15.11
C VAL A 82 -0.08 -10.05 -15.70
N SER A 83 -1.17 -9.97 -14.98
CA SER A 83 -2.36 -9.23 -15.38
C SER A 83 -2.44 -7.95 -14.56
N GLN A 84 -2.65 -6.83 -15.22
CA GLN A 84 -2.87 -5.57 -14.50
C GLN A 84 -4.11 -5.71 -13.60
N PRO A 85 -4.00 -5.39 -12.31
CA PRO A 85 -5.12 -5.52 -11.39
C PRO A 85 -6.25 -4.57 -11.77
N VAL A 86 -7.47 -5.06 -11.63
CA VAL A 86 -8.68 -4.27 -11.86
C VAL A 86 -9.21 -3.81 -10.50
N VAL A 87 -9.10 -2.53 -10.24
CA VAL A 87 -9.60 -1.91 -9.01
C VAL A 87 -10.78 -1.00 -9.34
N SER A 88 -11.78 -0.99 -8.47
CA SER A 88 -12.92 -0.09 -8.60
C SER A 88 -12.47 1.36 -8.58
N VAL A 89 -12.87 2.13 -9.60
CA VAL A 89 -12.60 3.58 -9.67
C VAL A 89 -13.22 4.30 -8.47
N GLN A 90 -14.42 3.90 -8.04
CA GLN A 90 -15.09 4.49 -6.89
C GLN A 90 -14.30 4.26 -5.59
N ASP A 91 -13.82 3.03 -5.37
CA ASP A 91 -13.01 2.68 -4.21
C ASP A 91 -11.68 3.45 -4.22
N THR A 92 -11.05 3.57 -5.39
CA THR A 92 -9.80 4.34 -5.56
C THR A 92 -9.99 5.81 -5.21
N VAL A 93 -11.05 6.42 -5.70
CA VAL A 93 -11.39 7.83 -5.39
C VAL A 93 -11.69 8.00 -3.91
N PHE A 94 -12.42 7.05 -3.31
CA PHE A 94 -12.78 7.09 -1.90
C PHE A 94 -11.54 7.08 -0.99
N VAL A 95 -10.61 6.15 -1.17
CA VAL A 95 -9.39 6.08 -0.34
C VAL A 95 -8.40 7.20 -0.63
N SER A 96 -8.42 7.77 -1.82
CA SER A 96 -7.58 8.91 -2.18
C SER A 96 -8.08 10.24 -1.59
N ASN A 97 -9.30 10.26 -1.07
CA ASN A 97 -9.93 11.46 -0.48
C ASN A 97 -10.52 11.13 0.90
N PRO A 98 -9.65 10.87 1.90
CA PRO A 98 -10.11 10.56 3.25
C PRO A 98 -10.92 11.70 3.84
N GLY A 99 -12.02 11.36 4.52
CA GLY A 99 -12.98 12.32 5.07
C GLY A 99 -12.50 13.03 6.34
N ASN A 100 -13.32 13.99 6.79
CA ASN A 100 -13.02 14.82 7.97
C ASN A 100 -13.10 14.07 9.30
N TYR A 101 -13.41 12.77 9.27
CA TYR A 101 -13.34 11.88 10.42
C TYR A 101 -11.88 11.47 10.78
N PHE A 102 -10.92 11.80 9.92
CA PHE A 102 -9.49 11.76 10.21
C PHE A 102 -8.95 13.16 10.53
N SER A 103 -7.85 13.23 11.27
CA SER A 103 -7.11 14.47 11.46
C SER A 103 -6.57 15.00 10.13
N GLU A 104 -6.30 16.32 10.03
CA GLU A 104 -5.72 16.92 8.82
C GLU A 104 -4.41 16.25 8.41
N ASN A 105 -3.54 15.99 9.39
CA ASN A 105 -2.26 15.32 9.16
C ASN A 105 -2.45 13.88 8.64
N ASP A 106 -3.40 13.13 9.20
CA ASP A 106 -3.67 11.76 8.75
C ASP A 106 -4.26 11.75 7.34
N ARG A 107 -5.17 12.67 7.04
CA ARG A 107 -5.73 12.82 5.68
C ARG A 107 -4.64 13.07 4.66
N GLN A 108 -3.72 13.97 4.94
CA GLN A 108 -2.62 14.27 4.04
C GLN A 108 -1.70 13.06 3.85
N ASN A 109 -1.32 12.39 4.95
CA ASN A 109 -0.50 11.19 4.91
C ASN A 109 -1.16 10.05 4.12
N LEU A 110 -2.43 9.80 4.35
CA LEU A 110 -3.18 8.77 3.63
C LEU A 110 -3.24 9.08 2.13
N LYS A 111 -3.56 10.32 1.75
CA LYS A 111 -3.61 10.76 0.36
C LYS A 111 -2.26 10.59 -0.35
N GLU A 112 -1.18 11.00 0.29
CA GLU A 112 0.16 10.85 -0.28
C GLU A 112 0.58 9.39 -0.43
N ASN A 113 0.30 8.56 0.58
CA ASN A 113 0.65 7.16 0.57
C ASN A 113 -0.13 6.38 -0.50
N TYR A 114 -1.44 6.61 -0.62
CA TYR A 114 -2.22 6.00 -1.71
C TYR A 114 -1.78 6.51 -3.08
N GLY A 115 -1.49 7.80 -3.21
CA GLY A 115 -0.94 8.35 -4.45
C GLY A 115 0.39 7.72 -4.85
N ARG A 116 1.28 7.46 -3.89
CA ARG A 116 2.54 6.73 -4.15
C ARG A 116 2.28 5.27 -4.52
N LEU A 117 1.40 4.59 -3.79
CA LEU A 117 1.06 3.19 -4.06
C LEU A 117 0.54 3.02 -5.49
N PHE A 118 -0.46 3.79 -5.89
CA PHE A 118 -1.06 3.68 -7.22
C PHE A 118 -0.04 3.97 -8.34
N ARG A 119 0.80 4.99 -8.18
CA ARG A 119 1.87 5.28 -9.14
C ARG A 119 2.89 4.14 -9.24
N SER A 120 3.29 3.57 -8.10
CA SER A 120 4.27 2.47 -8.09
C SER A 120 3.73 1.21 -8.75
N ILE A 121 2.47 0.87 -8.48
CA ILE A 121 1.80 -0.28 -9.12
C ILE A 121 1.66 -0.06 -10.63
N SER A 122 1.19 1.12 -11.05
CA SER A 122 1.10 1.44 -12.49
C SER A 122 2.47 1.37 -13.17
N ALA A 123 3.50 1.95 -12.58
CA ALA A 123 4.86 1.92 -13.11
C ALA A 123 5.39 0.48 -13.22
N PHE A 124 5.11 -0.37 -12.24
CA PHE A 124 5.50 -1.77 -12.29
C PHE A 124 4.90 -2.48 -13.51
N TYR A 125 3.59 -2.39 -13.71
CA TYR A 125 2.91 -3.07 -14.82
C TYR A 125 3.31 -2.50 -16.18
N GLU A 126 3.47 -1.18 -16.31
CA GLU A 126 3.91 -0.55 -17.56
C GLU A 126 5.35 -0.95 -17.92
N ASN A 127 6.25 -0.94 -16.95
CA ASN A 127 7.63 -1.36 -17.16
C ASN A 127 7.69 -2.85 -17.51
N TYR A 128 6.91 -3.69 -16.85
CA TYR A 128 6.86 -5.12 -17.13
C TYR A 128 6.29 -5.41 -18.52
N LYS A 129 5.23 -4.73 -18.91
CA LYS A 129 4.65 -4.81 -20.25
C LYS A 129 5.68 -4.40 -21.32
N THR A 130 6.37 -3.28 -21.09
CA THR A 130 7.43 -2.80 -21.98
C THR A 130 8.54 -3.82 -22.09
N TYR A 131 9.02 -4.36 -20.98
CA TYR A 131 10.04 -5.41 -20.97
C TYR A 131 9.64 -6.61 -21.83
N ARG A 132 8.40 -7.08 -21.71
CA ARG A 132 7.89 -8.20 -22.54
C ARG A 132 7.81 -7.90 -24.03
N LEU A 133 7.69 -6.65 -24.42
CA LEU A 133 7.64 -6.26 -25.84
C LEU A 133 9.03 -6.24 -26.51
N TYR A 134 10.09 -6.07 -25.71
CA TYR A 134 11.46 -6.02 -26.21
C TYR A 134 12.19 -7.39 -26.21
N MET A 135 11.54 -8.42 -25.69
CA MET A 135 12.08 -9.78 -25.62
C MET A 135 11.48 -10.68 -26.66
#